data_bfbb344f241de4677b409f88dda78c01
#
_entry.id   bfbb344f241de4677b409f88dda78c01
#
_cell.length_a   1.000
_cell.length_b   1.000
_cell.length_c   1.000
_cell.angle_alpha   90.00
_cell.angle_beta   90.00
_cell.angle_gamma   90.00
#
_symmetry.space_group_name_H-M   'P 1'
#
loop_
_entity.id
_entity.type
_entity.pdbx_description
1 polymer ?
#
loop_
_entity_poly.entity_id
_entity_poly.type
_entity_poly.pdbx_seq_one_letter_code
_entity_poly.pdbx_strand_id
1 'polypeptide(L)'
;MVLVKAGALVDVVAGTVKKGQAILIENGVIKEVGPNLVAPAGTRIVDLSAKTVLPGLIDVHTHITSQPEDYYADRFRRSPIDIAVIAHVYAKRTLEAGFTTLRVVGADEYIDVALRNAIDKGKIPGPRLKVAGLAIGSTGGHADFTGFSPYLRFELFSGVADGVDAVRKLVRQNVKFGADVIKMIASAGVLSEEESVGAPQYSFEEMKAICDEAAMWGRKVAAHAHGTEAIKRAVAAGVASVEHGSLIDEEGIRMMKERGTYLVADVYNDDWILAEFAKMGYPEKILEKERKIGLLQRENFQKAVKAGVKQAYGTDAGVYPHGMNGKQFAHMVRWGMTPLQAIQSATVNAADLLGWTMVGAIAPGKYADLVAVDGDPLKDVTLLEKIPFVMKGGEVVVSR
;
A
#
# COMPACT_ATOMS: atom_id res chain seq x y z
N MET A 1 4.22 29.83 8.89
CA MET A 1 3.80 29.66 7.46
C MET A 1 4.97 29.23 6.59
N VAL A 2 4.68 28.54 5.48
CA VAL A 2 5.65 28.15 4.46
C VAL A 2 5.04 28.50 3.08
N LEU A 3 5.84 29.06 2.18
CA LEU A 3 5.47 29.24 0.77
C LEU A 3 6.41 28.37 -0.07
N VAL A 4 5.84 27.42 -0.80
CA VAL A 4 6.58 26.62 -1.78
C VAL A 4 6.38 27.23 -3.16
N LYS A 5 7.48 27.53 -3.86
CA LYS A 5 7.46 27.98 -5.26
C LYS A 5 7.76 26.81 -6.16
N ALA A 6 6.82 26.43 -7.03
CA ALA A 6 6.93 25.29 -7.93
C ALA A 6 7.16 25.76 -9.38
N GLY A 7 8.17 25.23 -10.07
CA GLY A 7 8.36 25.48 -11.50
C GLY A 7 7.23 24.91 -12.34
N ALA A 8 6.80 23.70 -11.98
CA ALA A 8 5.60 23.05 -12.49
C ALA A 8 4.88 22.34 -11.34
N LEU A 9 3.56 22.16 -11.44
CA LEU A 9 2.72 21.44 -10.51
C LEU A 9 1.84 20.47 -11.30
N VAL A 10 1.89 19.20 -10.97
CA VAL A 10 0.98 18.19 -11.54
C VAL A 10 -0.35 18.27 -10.80
N ASP A 11 -1.37 18.75 -11.48
CA ASP A 11 -2.76 18.65 -11.01
C ASP A 11 -3.29 17.26 -11.35
N VAL A 12 -3.18 16.35 -10.39
CA VAL A 12 -3.56 14.94 -10.56
C VAL A 12 -5.06 14.74 -10.71
N VAL A 13 -5.89 15.70 -10.28
CA VAL A 13 -7.34 15.68 -10.42
C VAL A 13 -7.74 16.07 -11.85
N ALA A 14 -7.19 17.17 -12.35
CA ALA A 14 -7.47 17.65 -13.70
C ALA A 14 -6.65 16.92 -14.77
N GLY A 15 -5.60 16.18 -14.38
CA GLY A 15 -4.70 15.50 -15.32
C GLY A 15 -3.82 16.47 -16.12
N THR A 16 -3.47 17.65 -15.57
CA THR A 16 -2.75 18.70 -16.26
C THR A 16 -1.51 19.16 -15.48
N VAL A 17 -0.59 19.82 -16.18
CA VAL A 17 0.59 20.46 -15.56
C VAL A 17 0.42 21.96 -15.59
N LYS A 18 0.46 22.61 -14.43
CA LYS A 18 0.39 24.06 -14.25
C LYS A 18 1.79 24.61 -13.97
N LYS A 19 2.26 25.56 -14.77
CA LYS A 19 3.58 26.21 -14.58
C LYS A 19 3.49 27.36 -13.59
N GLY A 20 4.62 27.65 -12.91
CA GLY A 20 4.80 28.84 -12.07
C GLY A 20 3.78 28.96 -10.94
N GLN A 21 3.53 27.88 -10.24
CA GLN A 21 2.58 27.85 -9.12
C GLN A 21 3.29 28.09 -7.80
N ALA A 22 2.57 28.68 -6.86
CA ALA A 22 2.98 28.75 -5.46
C ALA A 22 1.95 28.05 -4.58
N ILE A 23 2.41 27.48 -3.46
CA ILE A 23 1.59 26.76 -2.48
C ILE A 23 1.84 27.42 -1.12
N LEU A 24 0.84 28.09 -0.57
CA LEU A 24 0.90 28.66 0.77
C LEU A 24 0.41 27.65 1.79
N ILE A 25 1.23 27.41 2.81
CA ILE A 25 0.99 26.40 3.83
C ILE A 25 0.92 27.06 5.21
N GLU A 26 -0.10 26.72 5.97
CA GLU A 26 -0.28 27.16 7.36
C GLU A 26 -0.59 25.95 8.25
N ASN A 27 0.19 25.77 9.33
CA ASN A 27 0.03 24.68 10.29
C ASN A 27 -0.05 23.27 9.65
N GLY A 28 0.78 23.03 8.63
CA GLY A 28 0.86 21.73 7.95
C GLY A 28 -0.25 21.46 6.92
N VAL A 29 -1.14 22.43 6.69
CA VAL A 29 -2.27 22.35 5.75
C VAL A 29 -2.08 23.38 4.64
N ILE A 30 -2.43 23.02 3.43
CA ILE A 30 -2.43 23.92 2.27
C ILE A 30 -3.56 24.93 2.44
N LYS A 31 -3.19 26.20 2.47
CA LYS A 31 -4.12 27.32 2.58
C LYS A 31 -4.59 27.83 1.20
N GLU A 32 -3.65 27.95 0.29
CA GLU A 32 -3.90 28.49 -1.03
C GLU A 32 -2.92 27.93 -2.08
N VAL A 33 -3.37 27.77 -3.31
CA VAL A 33 -2.55 27.36 -4.46
C VAL A 33 -2.86 28.26 -5.64
N GLY A 34 -1.86 28.84 -6.24
CA GLY A 34 -2.04 29.72 -7.40
C GLY A 34 -0.75 30.35 -7.89
N PRO A 35 -0.79 31.03 -9.04
CA PRO A 35 0.34 31.83 -9.50
C PRO A 35 0.46 33.10 -8.64
N ASN A 36 1.68 33.60 -8.49
CA ASN A 36 1.97 34.92 -7.89
C ASN A 36 1.44 35.15 -6.46
N LEU A 37 1.36 34.10 -5.63
CA LEU A 37 0.98 34.27 -4.23
C LEU A 37 2.03 35.11 -3.49
N VAL A 38 1.54 36.08 -2.73
CA VAL A 38 2.40 36.94 -1.88
C VAL A 38 2.59 36.26 -0.53
N ALA A 39 3.85 36.03 -0.14
CA ALA A 39 4.19 35.47 1.15
C ALA A 39 3.97 36.53 2.25
N PRO A 40 3.16 36.25 3.30
CA PRO A 40 3.11 37.12 4.49
C PRO A 40 4.50 37.29 5.13
N ALA A 41 4.70 38.38 5.86
CA ALA A 41 5.95 38.62 6.56
C ALA A 41 6.31 37.45 7.50
N GLY A 42 7.60 37.06 7.53
CA GLY A 42 8.07 35.91 8.34
C GLY A 42 7.79 34.52 7.75
N THR A 43 7.25 34.43 6.53
CA THR A 43 7.03 33.15 5.85
C THR A 43 8.35 32.52 5.38
N ARG A 44 8.59 31.25 5.72
CA ARG A 44 9.71 30.46 5.17
C ARG A 44 9.44 30.15 3.70
N ILE A 45 10.41 30.46 2.83
CA ILE A 45 10.33 30.15 1.40
C ILE A 45 11.03 28.82 1.13
N VAL A 46 10.36 27.94 0.39
CA VAL A 46 10.93 26.71 -0.17
C VAL A 46 10.90 26.87 -1.70
N ASP A 47 12.07 27.03 -2.29
CA ASP A 47 12.21 27.28 -3.72
C ASP A 47 12.39 25.97 -4.50
N LEU A 48 11.35 25.57 -5.22
CA LEU A 48 11.30 24.43 -6.14
C LEU A 48 11.00 24.93 -7.58
N SER A 49 11.40 26.16 -7.92
CA SER A 49 11.10 26.77 -9.22
C SER A 49 11.74 26.04 -10.41
N ALA A 50 12.78 25.23 -10.16
CA ALA A 50 13.41 24.37 -11.16
C ALA A 50 12.80 22.93 -11.21
N LYS A 51 11.85 22.61 -10.34
CA LYS A 51 11.32 21.24 -10.17
C LYS A 51 9.83 21.13 -10.52
N THR A 52 9.38 19.91 -10.79
CA THR A 52 7.97 19.56 -10.90
C THR A 52 7.49 19.00 -9.56
N VAL A 53 6.46 19.62 -9.00
CA VAL A 53 5.86 19.28 -7.72
C VAL A 53 4.60 18.42 -7.93
N LEU A 54 4.47 17.36 -7.12
CA LEU A 54 3.32 16.45 -7.06
C LEU A 54 2.83 16.35 -5.63
N PRO A 55 1.59 15.84 -5.41
CA PRO A 55 1.17 15.40 -4.06
C PRO A 55 2.13 14.35 -3.52
N GLY A 56 2.28 14.28 -2.21
CA GLY A 56 2.94 13.17 -1.56
C GLY A 56 2.32 11.85 -1.98
N LEU A 57 3.16 10.86 -2.30
CA LEU A 57 2.72 9.57 -2.83
C LEU A 57 2.09 8.71 -1.74
N ILE A 58 1.16 7.84 -2.16
CA ILE A 58 0.41 6.93 -1.31
C ILE A 58 0.63 5.50 -1.80
N ASP A 59 1.01 4.61 -0.89
CA ASP A 59 1.13 3.18 -1.13
C ASP A 59 0.11 2.44 -0.26
N VAL A 60 -0.84 1.75 -0.89
CA VAL A 60 -1.96 1.13 -0.18
C VAL A 60 -1.76 -0.36 0.11
N HIS A 61 -0.56 -0.90 -0.14
CA HIS A 61 -0.20 -2.26 0.22
C HIS A 61 1.25 -2.35 0.66
N THR A 62 1.47 -2.32 1.96
CA THR A 62 2.80 -2.44 2.56
C THR A 62 2.76 -3.31 3.82
N HIS A 63 3.93 -3.90 4.16
CA HIS A 63 4.18 -4.63 5.39
C HIS A 63 5.34 -3.97 6.14
N ILE A 64 5.06 -2.86 6.82
CA ILE A 64 6.06 -1.95 7.40
C ILE A 64 6.89 -2.59 8.54
N THR A 65 6.50 -3.75 9.01
CA THR A 65 7.21 -4.52 10.04
C THR A 65 8.11 -5.61 9.46
N SER A 66 8.07 -5.82 8.15
CA SER A 66 8.78 -6.89 7.44
C SER A 66 9.86 -6.36 6.49
N GLN A 67 10.87 -7.18 6.24
CA GLN A 67 11.89 -7.02 5.20
C GLN A 67 12.21 -8.39 4.61
N PRO A 68 12.72 -8.48 3.37
CA PRO A 68 12.99 -9.77 2.73
C PRO A 68 14.17 -10.53 3.37
N GLU A 69 15.11 -9.82 3.98
CA GLU A 69 16.26 -10.43 4.63
C GLU A 69 15.83 -11.23 5.87
N ASP A 70 16.31 -12.47 5.98
CA ASP A 70 16.05 -13.38 7.11
C ASP A 70 14.57 -13.78 7.33
N TYR A 71 13.74 -13.67 6.30
CA TYR A 71 12.28 -13.90 6.37
C TYR A 71 11.88 -15.15 7.17
N TYR A 72 12.52 -16.31 6.90
CA TYR A 72 12.23 -17.56 7.65
C TYR A 72 12.87 -17.59 9.04
N ALA A 73 14.04 -16.97 9.20
CA ALA A 73 14.75 -16.97 10.46
C ALA A 73 14.14 -16.00 11.47
N ASP A 74 13.60 -14.88 11.01
CA ASP A 74 13.05 -13.83 11.86
C ASP A 74 11.93 -14.32 12.78
N ARG A 75 11.05 -15.15 12.28
CA ARG A 75 9.95 -15.73 13.08
C ARG A 75 10.40 -16.56 14.29
N PHE A 76 11.65 -17.06 14.28
CA PHE A 76 12.20 -17.90 15.34
C PHE A 76 13.28 -17.25 16.17
N ARG A 77 13.91 -16.21 15.62
CA ARG A 77 15.09 -15.57 16.22
C ARG A 77 14.81 -14.20 16.77
N ARG A 78 13.72 -13.56 16.35
CA ARG A 78 13.33 -12.21 16.79
C ARG A 78 12.05 -12.26 17.58
N SER A 79 12.03 -11.53 18.68
CA SER A 79 10.82 -11.27 19.43
C SER A 79 9.99 -10.17 18.73
N PRO A 80 8.70 -10.04 19.04
CA PRO A 80 7.91 -8.89 18.58
C PRO A 80 8.52 -7.53 18.97
N ILE A 81 9.28 -7.48 20.06
CA ILE A 81 9.97 -6.25 20.50
C ILE A 81 11.08 -5.88 19.52
N ASP A 82 11.89 -6.87 19.06
CA ASP A 82 12.94 -6.63 18.06
C ASP A 82 12.35 -6.07 16.77
N ILE A 83 11.22 -6.64 16.31
CA ILE A 83 10.50 -6.18 15.12
C ILE A 83 9.98 -4.76 15.33
N ALA A 84 9.35 -4.48 16.47
CA ALA A 84 8.81 -3.16 16.79
C ALA A 84 9.88 -2.08 16.83
N VAL A 85 11.06 -2.39 17.41
CA VAL A 85 12.17 -1.45 17.52
C VAL A 85 12.74 -1.06 16.16
N ILE A 86 12.72 -1.97 15.15
CA ILE A 86 13.29 -1.68 13.83
C ILE A 86 12.26 -1.11 12.83
N ALA A 87 10.96 -1.32 13.03
CA ALA A 87 9.90 -0.91 12.10
C ALA A 87 9.93 0.59 11.75
N HIS A 88 10.33 1.46 12.68
CA HIS A 88 10.45 2.89 12.43
C HIS A 88 11.53 3.23 11.38
N VAL A 89 12.57 2.40 11.24
CA VAL A 89 13.61 2.57 10.21
C VAL A 89 13.01 2.35 8.83
N TYR A 90 12.16 1.34 8.67
CA TYR A 90 11.46 1.04 7.43
C TYR A 90 10.46 2.14 7.08
N ALA A 91 9.69 2.60 8.06
CA ALA A 91 8.78 3.73 7.91
C ALA A 91 9.51 5.00 7.43
N LYS A 92 10.66 5.31 8.03
CA LYS A 92 11.49 6.44 7.63
C LYS A 92 11.99 6.30 6.18
N ARG A 93 12.52 5.12 5.79
CA ARG A 93 13.00 4.86 4.43
C ARG A 93 11.90 5.07 3.39
N THR A 94 10.69 4.57 3.68
CA THR A 94 9.53 4.72 2.79
C THR A 94 9.09 6.19 2.67
N LEU A 95 9.08 6.94 3.79
CA LEU A 95 8.81 8.37 3.77
C LEU A 95 9.85 9.14 2.94
N GLU A 96 11.14 8.83 3.12
CA GLU A 96 12.25 9.47 2.39
C GLU A 96 12.25 9.13 0.90
N ALA A 97 11.60 8.05 0.50
CA ALA A 97 11.34 7.69 -0.91
C ALA A 97 10.13 8.43 -1.50
N GLY A 98 9.45 9.30 -0.74
CA GLY A 98 8.35 10.14 -1.23
C GLY A 98 6.96 9.62 -0.89
N PHE A 99 6.83 8.48 -0.24
CA PHE A 99 5.55 7.92 0.16
C PHE A 99 5.15 8.48 1.54
N THR A 100 4.36 9.54 1.51
CA THR A 100 3.95 10.29 2.71
C THR A 100 2.77 9.67 3.44
N THR A 101 2.07 8.73 2.78
CA THR A 101 0.92 8.00 3.34
C THR A 101 0.98 6.53 2.93
N LEU A 102 0.73 5.62 3.88
CA LEU A 102 0.71 4.18 3.64
C LEU A 102 -0.55 3.53 4.20
N ARG A 103 -0.98 2.44 3.55
CA ARG A 103 -1.84 1.43 4.17
C ARG A 103 -0.99 0.19 4.47
N VAL A 104 -0.90 -0.17 5.74
CA VAL A 104 -0.25 -1.40 6.20
C VAL A 104 -1.32 -2.48 6.28
N VAL A 105 -1.15 -3.55 5.50
CA VAL A 105 -2.18 -4.58 5.35
C VAL A 105 -1.84 -5.88 6.09
N GLY A 106 -1.31 -5.73 7.28
CA GLY A 106 -1.04 -6.81 8.21
C GLY A 106 0.29 -6.61 8.93
N ALA A 107 0.25 -6.85 10.23
CA ALA A 107 1.42 -6.87 11.11
C ALA A 107 1.11 -7.77 12.31
N ASP A 108 2.13 -8.48 12.78
CA ASP A 108 2.03 -9.25 14.01
C ASP A 108 1.96 -8.33 15.23
N GLU A 109 1.30 -8.78 16.30
CA GLU A 109 1.27 -8.14 17.62
C GLU A 109 0.83 -6.65 17.62
N TYR A 110 0.08 -6.21 16.61
CA TYR A 110 -0.37 -4.82 16.46
C TYR A 110 0.77 -3.79 16.45
N ILE A 111 1.95 -4.19 16.00
CA ILE A 111 3.13 -3.33 15.91
C ILE A 111 2.87 -2.13 14.98
N ASP A 112 2.13 -2.35 13.90
CA ASP A 112 1.70 -1.29 12.97
C ASP A 112 0.83 -0.22 13.65
N VAL A 113 -0.06 -0.62 14.56
CA VAL A 113 -0.88 0.30 15.38
C VAL A 113 -0.01 1.12 16.32
N ALA A 114 0.95 0.47 16.99
CA ALA A 114 1.88 1.15 17.88
C ALA A 114 2.74 2.16 17.12
N LEU A 115 3.26 1.76 15.95
CA LEU A 115 4.06 2.60 15.06
C LEU A 115 3.26 3.82 14.58
N ARG A 116 2.03 3.63 14.07
CA ARG A 116 1.12 4.73 13.70
C ARG A 116 0.94 5.72 14.85
N ASN A 117 0.62 5.22 16.03
CA ASN A 117 0.37 6.06 17.20
C ASN A 117 1.60 6.88 17.62
N ALA A 118 2.80 6.31 17.48
CA ALA A 118 4.05 7.01 17.75
C ALA A 118 4.35 8.11 16.72
N ILE A 119 4.10 7.83 15.43
CA ILE A 119 4.25 8.80 14.34
C ILE A 119 3.22 9.94 14.48
N ASP A 120 1.95 9.64 14.75
CA ASP A 120 0.89 10.64 14.89
C ASP A 120 1.14 11.58 16.09
N LYS A 121 1.78 11.07 17.15
CA LYS A 121 2.21 11.87 18.32
C LYS A 121 3.54 12.62 18.08
N GLY A 122 4.12 12.53 16.89
CA GLY A 122 5.40 13.16 16.56
C GLY A 122 6.60 12.62 17.35
N LYS A 123 6.50 11.40 17.90
CA LYS A 123 7.60 10.78 18.68
C LYS A 123 8.69 10.21 17.80
N ILE A 124 8.32 9.74 16.59
CA ILE A 124 9.23 9.22 15.59
C ILE A 124 8.82 9.72 14.20
N PRO A 125 9.77 9.89 13.25
CA PRO A 125 9.44 10.25 11.87
C PRO A 125 8.84 9.04 11.14
N GLY A 126 7.90 9.31 10.23
CA GLY A 126 7.29 8.29 9.38
C GLY A 126 6.17 8.87 8.54
N PRO A 127 5.65 8.10 7.58
CA PRO A 127 4.47 8.47 6.80
C PRO A 127 3.19 8.45 7.65
N ARG A 128 2.10 8.98 7.13
CA ARG A 128 0.77 8.76 7.71
C ARG A 128 0.36 7.32 7.49
N LEU A 129 -0.16 6.64 8.49
CA LEU A 129 -0.49 5.21 8.39
C LEU A 129 -2.00 4.96 8.55
N LYS A 130 -2.54 4.09 7.71
CA LYS A 130 -3.76 3.33 7.92
C LYS A 130 -3.36 1.87 8.14
N VAL A 131 -3.77 1.27 9.23
CA VAL A 131 -3.21 0.00 9.72
C VAL A 131 -4.29 -1.05 9.89
N ALA A 132 -3.95 -2.32 9.62
CA ALA A 132 -4.86 -3.45 9.68
C ALA A 132 -4.79 -4.24 11.00
N GLY A 133 -3.66 -4.18 11.71
CA GLY A 133 -3.36 -5.15 12.77
C GLY A 133 -3.15 -6.54 12.18
N LEU A 134 -3.77 -7.56 12.76
CA LEU A 134 -3.63 -8.94 12.30
C LEU A 134 -4.36 -9.17 10.96
N ALA A 135 -3.69 -9.81 10.01
CA ALA A 135 -4.34 -10.33 8.82
C ALA A 135 -5.23 -11.54 9.20
N ILE A 136 -6.50 -11.54 8.75
CA ILE A 136 -7.46 -12.58 9.05
C ILE A 136 -7.34 -13.71 8.03
N GLY A 137 -6.92 -14.89 8.45
CA GLY A 137 -6.73 -16.08 7.63
C GLY A 137 -7.30 -17.34 8.28
N SER A 138 -7.48 -18.40 7.48
CA SER A 138 -7.93 -19.71 7.97
C SER A 138 -6.78 -20.54 8.54
N THR A 139 -7.09 -21.54 9.34
CA THR A 139 -6.13 -22.57 9.77
C THR A 139 -5.45 -23.21 8.55
N GLY A 140 -4.13 -23.30 8.58
CA GLY A 140 -3.31 -23.83 7.50
C GLY A 140 -3.21 -22.91 6.27
N GLY A 141 -3.82 -21.72 6.31
CA GLY A 141 -3.82 -20.76 5.20
C GLY A 141 -2.58 -19.86 5.16
N HIS A 142 -2.57 -18.96 4.17
CA HIS A 142 -1.44 -18.09 3.86
C HIS A 142 -0.97 -17.20 5.03
N ALA A 143 -1.86 -16.83 5.95
CA ALA A 143 -1.51 -16.04 7.14
C ALA A 143 -1.19 -16.90 8.37
N ASP A 144 -1.26 -18.22 8.27
CA ASP A 144 -0.95 -19.11 9.38
C ASP A 144 0.54 -19.50 9.42
N PHE A 145 0.98 -19.96 10.59
CA PHE A 145 2.31 -20.54 10.77
C PHE A 145 2.32 -21.97 10.25
N THR A 146 2.62 -22.17 8.99
CA THR A 146 2.65 -23.46 8.31
C THR A 146 4.07 -23.96 8.07
N GLY A 147 4.23 -25.25 7.78
CA GLY A 147 5.53 -25.87 7.47
C GLY A 147 6.37 -26.28 8.70
N PHE A 148 5.83 -26.19 9.91
CA PHE A 148 6.52 -26.50 11.15
C PHE A 148 5.98 -27.75 11.84
N SER A 149 6.76 -28.28 12.78
CA SER A 149 6.35 -29.40 13.61
C SER A 149 5.08 -29.07 14.38
N PRO A 150 4.06 -29.98 14.40
CA PRO A 150 2.83 -29.77 15.16
C PRO A 150 3.04 -29.71 16.69
N TYR A 151 4.25 -30.01 17.17
CA TYR A 151 4.63 -29.88 18.58
C TYR A 151 5.13 -28.47 18.95
N LEU A 152 5.43 -27.60 17.97
CA LEU A 152 5.74 -26.20 18.24
C LEU A 152 4.48 -25.44 18.63
N ARG A 153 4.62 -24.58 19.63
CA ARG A 153 3.55 -23.70 20.09
C ARG A 153 4.07 -22.26 20.08
N PHE A 154 3.29 -21.36 19.50
CA PHE A 154 3.58 -19.94 19.47
C PHE A 154 2.55 -19.21 20.33
N GLU A 155 3.00 -18.54 21.40
CA GLU A 155 2.15 -17.73 22.27
C GLU A 155 2.07 -16.29 21.77
N LEU A 156 1.55 -16.11 20.55
CA LEU A 156 1.39 -14.82 19.88
C LEU A 156 -0.08 -14.56 19.58
N PHE A 157 -0.44 -13.31 19.40
CA PHE A 157 -1.75 -13.00 18.84
C PHE A 157 -1.86 -13.61 17.44
N SER A 158 -2.87 -14.43 17.23
CA SER A 158 -3.10 -15.09 15.95
C SER A 158 -4.18 -14.37 15.14
N GLY A 159 -3.91 -14.18 13.84
CA GLY A 159 -4.89 -13.78 12.84
C GLY A 159 -5.74 -14.95 12.31
N VAL A 160 -5.55 -16.16 12.82
CA VAL A 160 -6.25 -17.38 12.37
C VAL A 160 -7.62 -17.49 13.02
N ALA A 161 -8.66 -17.64 12.18
CA ALA A 161 -10.04 -17.83 12.62
C ALA A 161 -10.83 -18.64 11.58
N ASP A 162 -11.55 -19.65 12.03
CA ASP A 162 -12.39 -20.51 11.19
C ASP A 162 -13.85 -20.39 11.59
N GLY A 163 -14.73 -20.29 10.61
CA GLY A 163 -16.18 -20.15 10.79
C GLY A 163 -16.63 -18.70 11.05
N VAL A 164 -17.89 -18.44 10.76
CA VAL A 164 -18.51 -17.10 10.77
C VAL A 164 -18.34 -16.37 12.11
N ASP A 165 -18.53 -17.06 13.23
CA ASP A 165 -18.46 -16.42 14.55
C ASP A 165 -17.03 -16.05 14.93
N ALA A 166 -16.05 -16.90 14.58
CA ALA A 166 -14.65 -16.66 14.89
C ALA A 166 -14.09 -15.49 14.06
N VAL A 167 -14.37 -15.42 12.76
CA VAL A 167 -13.91 -14.31 11.91
C VAL A 167 -14.55 -12.98 12.34
N ARG A 168 -15.82 -12.94 12.73
CA ARG A 168 -16.46 -11.73 13.29
C ARG A 168 -15.81 -11.29 14.60
N LYS A 169 -15.50 -12.25 15.48
CA LYS A 169 -14.79 -11.95 16.74
C LYS A 169 -13.43 -11.31 16.46
N LEU A 170 -12.69 -11.82 15.47
CA LEU A 170 -11.37 -11.33 15.11
C LEU A 170 -11.43 -9.94 14.47
N VAL A 171 -12.44 -9.64 13.63
CA VAL A 171 -12.69 -8.27 13.15
C VAL A 171 -12.88 -7.30 14.32
N ARG A 172 -13.72 -7.66 15.30
CA ARG A 172 -13.96 -6.85 16.51
C ARG A 172 -12.67 -6.65 17.32
N GLN A 173 -11.84 -7.68 17.42
CA GLN A 173 -10.55 -7.62 18.11
C GLN A 173 -9.60 -6.64 17.41
N ASN A 174 -9.46 -6.71 16.08
CA ASN A 174 -8.65 -5.76 15.31
C ASN A 174 -9.15 -4.32 15.51
N VAL A 175 -10.45 -4.09 15.43
CA VAL A 175 -11.04 -2.77 15.69
C VAL A 175 -10.79 -2.31 17.12
N LYS A 176 -10.97 -3.19 18.11
CA LYS A 176 -10.68 -2.90 19.53
C LYS A 176 -9.25 -2.42 19.74
N PHE A 177 -8.29 -3.02 19.06
CA PHE A 177 -6.87 -2.67 19.18
C PHE A 177 -6.43 -1.55 18.24
N GLY A 178 -7.36 -0.99 17.44
CA GLY A 178 -7.16 0.27 16.72
C GLY A 178 -6.90 0.12 15.23
N ALA A 179 -7.30 -0.99 14.61
CA ALA A 179 -7.23 -1.14 13.16
C ALA A 179 -8.11 -0.11 12.43
N ASP A 180 -7.56 0.48 11.37
CA ASP A 180 -8.25 1.43 10.47
C ASP A 180 -8.91 0.72 9.28
N VAL A 181 -8.39 -0.45 8.92
CA VAL A 181 -8.80 -1.30 7.80
C VAL A 181 -8.74 -2.75 8.25
N ILE A 182 -9.47 -3.63 7.59
CA ILE A 182 -9.40 -5.08 7.83
C ILE A 182 -8.68 -5.73 6.65
N LYS A 183 -7.72 -6.59 6.92
CA LYS A 183 -7.08 -7.46 5.90
C LYS A 183 -7.63 -8.86 6.03
N MET A 184 -8.12 -9.39 4.93
CA MET A 184 -8.58 -10.78 4.78
C MET A 184 -7.66 -11.53 3.81
N ILE A 185 -7.38 -12.77 4.11
CA ILE A 185 -6.68 -13.70 3.22
C ILE A 185 -7.72 -14.60 2.57
N ALA A 186 -8.07 -14.30 1.33
CA ALA A 186 -9.10 -15.01 0.60
C ALA A 186 -8.57 -16.24 -0.15
N SER A 187 -7.29 -16.27 -0.49
CA SER A 187 -6.65 -17.40 -1.20
C SER A 187 -5.26 -17.71 -0.68
N ALA A 188 -4.75 -18.87 -1.04
CA ALA A 188 -3.33 -19.20 -0.98
C ALA A 188 -2.50 -18.21 -1.83
N GLY A 189 -1.23 -18.06 -1.50
CA GLY A 189 -0.29 -17.12 -2.13
C GLY A 189 1.05 -17.74 -2.53
N VAL A 190 1.93 -16.93 -3.12
CA VAL A 190 3.26 -17.37 -3.53
C VAL A 190 4.12 -17.75 -2.34
N LEU A 191 4.12 -16.93 -1.28
CA LEU A 191 5.02 -17.09 -0.13
C LEU A 191 4.51 -18.08 0.93
N SER A 192 3.40 -18.78 0.69
CA SER A 192 2.87 -19.79 1.59
C SER A 192 3.39 -21.20 1.29
N GLU A 193 3.24 -22.10 2.26
CA GLU A 193 3.72 -23.48 2.18
C GLU A 193 2.90 -24.37 1.24
N GLU A 194 1.60 -24.08 1.06
CA GLU A 194 0.72 -24.82 0.18
C GLU A 194 1.15 -24.70 -1.31
N GLU A 195 0.89 -25.76 -2.08
CA GLU A 195 1.30 -25.85 -3.49
C GLU A 195 0.50 -24.91 -4.41
N SER A 196 -0.79 -24.70 -4.11
CA SER A 196 -1.67 -23.85 -4.92
C SER A 196 -1.44 -22.36 -4.64
N VAL A 197 -1.34 -21.54 -5.67
CA VAL A 197 -1.29 -20.08 -5.51
C VAL A 197 -2.66 -19.42 -5.45
N GLY A 198 -3.73 -20.12 -5.75
CA GLY A 198 -5.04 -19.46 -5.90
C GLY A 198 -6.19 -20.17 -5.22
N ALA A 199 -5.94 -21.27 -4.50
CA ALA A 199 -7.02 -21.99 -3.81
C ALA A 199 -7.73 -21.09 -2.80
N PRO A 200 -9.08 -20.98 -2.86
CA PRO A 200 -9.83 -20.26 -1.85
C PRO A 200 -9.59 -20.83 -0.45
N GLN A 201 -9.40 -19.95 0.53
CA GLN A 201 -9.13 -20.32 1.93
C GLN A 201 -10.29 -20.00 2.86
N TYR A 202 -11.33 -19.34 2.35
CA TYR A 202 -12.58 -19.08 3.05
C TYR A 202 -13.79 -19.40 2.18
N SER A 203 -14.87 -19.82 2.81
CA SER A 203 -16.19 -19.89 2.18
C SER A 203 -16.71 -18.47 1.89
N PHE A 204 -17.74 -18.36 1.06
CA PHE A 204 -18.39 -17.07 0.80
C PHE A 204 -19.00 -16.48 2.07
N GLU A 205 -19.59 -17.33 2.93
CA GLU A 205 -20.24 -16.96 4.18
C GLU A 205 -19.25 -16.31 5.17
N GLU A 206 -18.04 -16.87 5.27
CA GLU A 206 -16.98 -16.32 6.12
C GLU A 206 -16.47 -14.98 5.57
N MET A 207 -16.19 -14.89 4.27
CA MET A 207 -15.79 -13.63 3.62
C MET A 207 -16.86 -12.55 3.79
N LYS A 208 -18.13 -12.91 3.61
CA LYS A 208 -19.28 -12.01 3.80
C LYS A 208 -19.39 -11.55 5.24
N ALA A 209 -19.18 -12.45 6.20
CA ALA A 209 -19.22 -12.13 7.63
C ALA A 209 -18.11 -11.15 8.03
N ILE A 210 -16.90 -11.29 7.47
CA ILE A 210 -15.80 -10.32 7.65
C ILE A 210 -16.19 -8.94 7.11
N CYS A 211 -16.72 -8.89 5.89
CA CYS A 211 -17.10 -7.64 5.25
C CYS A 211 -18.25 -6.93 5.98
N ASP A 212 -19.28 -7.67 6.37
CA ASP A 212 -20.44 -7.12 7.09
C ASP A 212 -20.05 -6.59 8.47
N GLU A 213 -19.25 -7.36 9.21
CA GLU A 213 -18.79 -6.93 10.52
C GLU A 213 -17.89 -5.69 10.41
N ALA A 214 -16.96 -5.66 9.44
CA ALA A 214 -16.11 -4.51 9.19
C ALA A 214 -16.92 -3.25 8.85
N ALA A 215 -17.97 -3.39 8.02
CA ALA A 215 -18.86 -2.30 7.62
C ALA A 215 -19.62 -1.71 8.82
N MET A 216 -20.06 -2.52 9.79
CA MET A 216 -20.69 -2.06 11.04
C MET A 216 -19.78 -1.12 11.84
N TRP A 217 -18.47 -1.30 11.73
CA TRP A 217 -17.45 -0.46 12.38
C TRP A 217 -16.90 0.64 11.45
N GLY A 218 -17.48 0.82 10.26
CA GLY A 218 -16.99 1.80 9.27
C GLY A 218 -15.60 1.47 8.73
N ARG A 219 -15.22 0.19 8.70
CA ARG A 219 -13.92 -0.26 8.18
C ARG A 219 -14.09 -0.88 6.80
N LYS A 220 -13.18 -0.54 5.88
CA LYS A 220 -13.06 -1.18 4.58
C LYS A 220 -12.27 -2.48 4.71
N VAL A 221 -12.53 -3.45 3.82
CA VAL A 221 -11.81 -4.73 3.77
C VAL A 221 -10.91 -4.76 2.55
N ALA A 222 -9.65 -5.13 2.73
CA ALA A 222 -8.67 -5.46 1.71
C ALA A 222 -8.51 -6.98 1.65
N ALA A 223 -8.60 -7.60 0.48
CA ALA A 223 -8.52 -9.05 0.33
C ALA A 223 -7.29 -9.47 -0.46
N HIS A 224 -6.36 -10.19 0.17
CA HIS A 224 -5.35 -10.97 -0.55
C HIS A 224 -6.06 -12.04 -1.37
N ALA A 225 -5.94 -12.00 -2.68
CA ALA A 225 -6.56 -12.98 -3.56
C ALA A 225 -5.82 -13.11 -4.90
N HIS A 226 -5.25 -14.28 -5.15
CA HIS A 226 -4.62 -14.60 -6.44
C HIS A 226 -5.58 -15.35 -7.37
N GLY A 227 -6.31 -16.33 -6.85
CA GLY A 227 -7.13 -17.23 -7.65
C GLY A 227 -8.48 -16.66 -8.08
N THR A 228 -8.92 -17.02 -9.26
CA THR A 228 -10.16 -16.57 -9.91
C THR A 228 -11.38 -16.68 -8.99
N GLU A 229 -11.60 -17.86 -8.38
CA GLU A 229 -12.76 -18.10 -7.51
C GLU A 229 -12.69 -17.29 -6.21
N ALA A 230 -11.50 -17.18 -5.61
CA ALA A 230 -11.31 -16.37 -4.41
C ALA A 230 -11.55 -14.89 -4.68
N ILE A 231 -11.06 -14.37 -5.81
CA ILE A 231 -11.32 -12.99 -6.26
C ILE A 231 -12.82 -12.73 -6.41
N LYS A 232 -13.53 -13.59 -7.15
CA LYS A 232 -14.97 -13.43 -7.36
C LYS A 232 -15.76 -13.48 -6.06
N ARG A 233 -15.44 -14.42 -5.16
CA ARG A 233 -16.08 -14.51 -3.84
C ARG A 233 -15.81 -13.27 -2.99
N ALA A 234 -14.56 -12.80 -2.94
CA ALA A 234 -14.19 -11.60 -2.19
C ALA A 234 -14.91 -10.36 -2.70
N VAL A 235 -14.96 -10.16 -4.03
CA VAL A 235 -15.70 -9.07 -4.67
C VAL A 235 -17.20 -9.17 -4.37
N ALA A 236 -17.78 -10.38 -4.46
CA ALA A 236 -19.18 -10.62 -4.13
C ALA A 236 -19.50 -10.36 -2.64
N ALA A 237 -18.57 -10.67 -1.75
CA ALA A 237 -18.68 -10.40 -0.31
C ALA A 237 -18.64 -8.91 0.03
N GLY A 238 -18.06 -8.06 -0.83
CA GLY A 238 -18.09 -6.60 -0.66
C GLY A 238 -16.75 -5.98 -0.24
N VAL A 239 -15.62 -6.58 -0.60
CA VAL A 239 -14.30 -6.00 -0.34
C VAL A 239 -14.09 -4.68 -1.09
N ALA A 240 -13.36 -3.75 -0.48
CA ALA A 240 -13.02 -2.48 -1.11
C ALA A 240 -11.88 -2.61 -2.11
N SER A 241 -10.95 -3.53 -1.87
CA SER A 241 -9.84 -3.83 -2.78
C SER A 241 -9.52 -5.32 -2.82
N VAL A 242 -9.10 -5.77 -4.00
CA VAL A 242 -8.43 -7.05 -4.21
C VAL A 242 -6.95 -6.74 -4.38
N GLU A 243 -6.14 -7.35 -3.53
CA GLU A 243 -4.68 -7.27 -3.56
C GLU A 243 -4.14 -8.38 -4.48
N HIS A 244 -3.10 -8.08 -5.26
CA HIS A 244 -2.49 -8.95 -6.27
C HIS A 244 -3.39 -9.21 -7.50
N GLY A 245 -4.48 -9.96 -7.35
CA GLY A 245 -5.43 -10.24 -8.44
C GLY A 245 -4.86 -11.07 -9.59
N SER A 246 -3.83 -11.89 -9.33
CA SER A 246 -2.96 -12.48 -10.37
C SER A 246 -3.70 -13.30 -11.42
N LEU A 247 -4.69 -14.10 -11.04
CA LEU A 247 -5.44 -14.99 -11.92
C LEU A 247 -6.87 -14.49 -12.17
N ILE A 248 -7.08 -13.17 -12.16
CA ILE A 248 -8.39 -12.58 -12.43
C ILE A 248 -8.82 -12.89 -13.88
N ASP A 249 -10.04 -13.38 -14.04
CA ASP A 249 -10.67 -13.63 -15.33
C ASP A 249 -11.56 -12.45 -15.78
N GLU A 250 -12.15 -12.57 -16.97
CA GLU A 250 -13.03 -11.55 -17.53
C GLU A 250 -14.27 -11.29 -16.65
N GLU A 251 -14.81 -12.33 -16.01
CA GLU A 251 -15.92 -12.19 -15.08
C GLU A 251 -15.51 -11.42 -13.82
N GLY A 252 -14.38 -11.76 -13.23
CA GLY A 252 -13.81 -11.04 -12.07
C GLY A 252 -13.56 -9.56 -12.39
N ILE A 253 -13.00 -9.26 -13.57
CA ILE A 253 -12.82 -7.88 -14.07
C ILE A 253 -14.16 -7.15 -14.16
N ARG A 254 -15.19 -7.79 -14.75
CA ARG A 254 -16.53 -7.22 -14.86
C ARG A 254 -17.12 -6.93 -13.47
N MET A 255 -17.06 -7.91 -12.57
CA MET A 255 -17.58 -7.78 -11.20
C MET A 255 -16.89 -6.64 -10.42
N MET A 256 -15.56 -6.53 -10.51
CA MET A 256 -14.82 -5.43 -9.86
C MET A 256 -15.24 -4.08 -10.40
N LYS A 257 -15.40 -3.94 -11.72
CA LYS A 257 -15.85 -2.70 -12.35
C LYS A 257 -17.26 -2.32 -11.92
N GLU A 258 -18.21 -3.24 -11.93
CA GLU A 258 -19.61 -3.02 -11.54
C GLU A 258 -19.73 -2.59 -10.05
N ARG A 259 -18.91 -3.18 -9.18
CA ARG A 259 -18.94 -2.90 -7.74
C ARG A 259 -18.02 -1.75 -7.31
N GLY A 260 -17.18 -1.24 -8.22
CA GLY A 260 -16.21 -0.21 -7.92
C GLY A 260 -15.06 -0.68 -7.02
N THR A 261 -14.82 -2.00 -6.95
CA THR A 261 -13.72 -2.59 -6.21
C THR A 261 -12.39 -2.24 -6.86
N TYR A 262 -11.42 -1.83 -6.06
CA TYR A 262 -10.07 -1.51 -6.53
C TYR A 262 -9.24 -2.76 -6.76
N LEU A 263 -8.45 -2.78 -7.84
CA LEU A 263 -7.32 -3.69 -7.99
C LEU A 263 -6.05 -3.00 -7.46
N VAL A 264 -5.33 -3.69 -6.60
CA VAL A 264 -4.06 -3.25 -6.02
C VAL A 264 -3.01 -4.30 -6.39
N ALA A 265 -2.49 -4.19 -7.61
CA ALA A 265 -1.54 -5.14 -8.18
C ALA A 265 -0.10 -4.68 -7.95
N ASP A 266 0.71 -5.57 -7.43
CA ASP A 266 2.12 -5.38 -7.07
C ASP A 266 3.06 -5.88 -8.18
N VAL A 267 2.89 -5.35 -9.39
CA VAL A 267 3.49 -5.85 -10.65
C VAL A 267 5.03 -5.78 -10.74
N TYR A 268 5.71 -5.21 -9.74
CA TYR A 268 7.17 -5.21 -9.62
C TYR A 268 7.70 -6.41 -8.80
N ASN A 269 6.94 -6.95 -7.87
CA ASN A 269 7.37 -8.01 -6.95
C ASN A 269 8.00 -9.21 -7.66
N ASP A 270 7.43 -9.65 -8.75
CA ASP A 270 7.88 -10.73 -9.59
C ASP A 270 9.36 -10.59 -10.01
N ASP A 271 9.76 -9.40 -10.48
CA ASP A 271 11.17 -9.16 -10.88
C ASP A 271 12.10 -9.28 -9.68
N TRP A 272 11.68 -8.80 -8.49
CA TRP A 272 12.48 -8.88 -7.27
C TRP A 272 12.59 -10.31 -6.75
N ILE A 273 11.47 -11.00 -6.63
CA ILE A 273 11.40 -12.39 -6.14
C ILE A 273 12.31 -13.28 -6.99
N LEU A 274 12.15 -13.23 -8.31
CA LEU A 274 12.96 -14.08 -9.22
C LEU A 274 14.44 -13.71 -9.25
N ALA A 275 14.80 -12.45 -9.01
CA ALA A 275 16.19 -12.01 -9.03
C ALA A 275 16.94 -12.27 -7.71
N GLU A 276 16.26 -12.17 -6.56
CA GLU A 276 16.93 -12.06 -5.27
C GLU A 276 16.64 -13.21 -4.30
N PHE A 277 15.42 -13.82 -4.32
CA PHE A 277 15.04 -14.80 -3.30
C PHE A 277 15.91 -16.06 -3.29
N ALA A 278 16.37 -16.55 -4.45
CA ALA A 278 17.31 -17.67 -4.49
C ALA A 278 18.62 -17.36 -3.74
N LYS A 279 19.12 -16.14 -3.87
CA LYS A 279 20.33 -15.66 -3.20
C LYS A 279 20.15 -15.54 -1.68
N MET A 280 18.91 -15.29 -1.24
CA MET A 280 18.52 -15.17 0.16
C MET A 280 18.16 -16.51 0.82
N GLY A 281 18.23 -17.62 0.06
CA GLY A 281 17.95 -18.97 0.59
C GLY A 281 16.48 -19.34 0.68
N TYR A 282 15.60 -18.65 -0.04
CA TYR A 282 14.18 -19.03 -0.12
C TYR A 282 14.01 -20.38 -0.83
N PRO A 283 13.03 -21.21 -0.43
CA PRO A 283 12.76 -22.49 -1.05
C PRO A 283 12.44 -22.38 -2.55
N GLU A 284 12.95 -23.31 -3.35
CA GLU A 284 12.71 -23.34 -4.80
C GLU A 284 11.22 -23.37 -5.17
N LYS A 285 10.38 -24.02 -4.37
CA LYS A 285 8.92 -24.06 -4.58
C LYS A 285 8.28 -22.66 -4.66
N ILE A 286 8.82 -21.66 -3.93
CA ILE A 286 8.34 -20.27 -3.99
C ILE A 286 8.68 -19.66 -5.35
N LEU A 287 9.92 -19.86 -5.81
CA LEU A 287 10.36 -19.39 -7.12
C LEU A 287 9.59 -20.06 -8.26
N GLU A 288 9.28 -21.35 -8.13
CA GLU A 288 8.46 -22.08 -9.12
C GLU A 288 7.03 -21.53 -9.19
N LYS A 289 6.43 -21.21 -8.03
CA LYS A 289 5.11 -20.57 -7.99
C LYS A 289 5.14 -19.20 -8.67
N GLU A 290 6.13 -18.38 -8.37
CA GLU A 290 6.26 -17.05 -8.97
C GLU A 290 6.45 -17.13 -10.49
N ARG A 291 7.32 -18.02 -11.00
CA ARG A 291 7.48 -18.24 -12.45
C ARG A 291 6.19 -18.62 -13.17
N LYS A 292 5.28 -19.31 -12.46
CA LYS A 292 3.98 -19.73 -13.03
C LYS A 292 2.99 -18.59 -13.11
N ILE A 293 3.00 -17.64 -12.17
CA ILE A 293 1.94 -16.64 -12.07
C ILE A 293 2.38 -15.21 -12.38
N GLY A 294 3.64 -14.85 -12.24
CA GLY A 294 4.08 -13.47 -12.37
C GLY A 294 3.75 -12.84 -13.72
N LEU A 295 4.01 -13.55 -14.83
CA LEU A 295 3.61 -13.06 -16.15
C LEU A 295 2.08 -12.96 -16.29
N LEU A 296 1.34 -13.94 -15.79
CA LEU A 296 -0.14 -13.96 -15.84
C LEU A 296 -0.73 -12.79 -15.04
N GLN A 297 -0.16 -12.45 -13.87
CA GLN A 297 -0.54 -11.28 -13.11
C GLN A 297 -0.43 -10.01 -13.93
N ARG A 298 0.68 -9.82 -14.63
CA ARG A 298 0.96 -8.63 -15.45
C ARG A 298 0.02 -8.54 -16.65
N GLU A 299 -0.21 -9.66 -17.34
CA GLU A 299 -1.16 -9.73 -18.46
C GLU A 299 -2.60 -9.43 -18.00
N ASN A 300 -3.01 -9.98 -16.86
CA ASN A 300 -4.34 -9.76 -16.30
C ASN A 300 -4.48 -8.33 -15.72
N PHE A 301 -3.43 -7.77 -15.12
CA PHE A 301 -3.38 -6.35 -14.79
C PHE A 301 -3.64 -5.47 -16.02
N GLN A 302 -2.96 -5.74 -17.13
CA GLN A 302 -3.16 -5.00 -18.38
C GLN A 302 -4.61 -5.10 -18.89
N LYS A 303 -5.22 -6.29 -18.82
CA LYS A 303 -6.64 -6.48 -19.16
C LYS A 303 -7.55 -5.65 -18.25
N ALA A 304 -7.29 -5.67 -16.94
CA ALA A 304 -8.07 -4.91 -15.96
C ALA A 304 -7.96 -3.39 -16.16
N VAL A 305 -6.75 -2.89 -16.45
CA VAL A 305 -6.51 -1.47 -16.80
C VAL A 305 -7.29 -1.10 -18.05
N LYS A 306 -7.19 -1.89 -19.12
CA LYS A 306 -7.91 -1.67 -20.40
C LYS A 306 -9.43 -1.71 -20.23
N ALA A 307 -9.93 -2.56 -19.36
CA ALA A 307 -11.36 -2.64 -19.03
C ALA A 307 -11.86 -1.48 -18.17
N GLY A 308 -10.97 -0.68 -17.57
CA GLY A 308 -11.31 0.46 -16.71
C GLY A 308 -11.67 0.04 -15.29
N VAL A 309 -11.10 -1.04 -14.76
CA VAL A 309 -11.15 -1.36 -13.33
C VAL A 309 -10.39 -0.28 -12.58
N LYS A 310 -10.93 0.19 -11.47
CA LYS A 310 -10.23 1.14 -10.58
C LYS A 310 -8.91 0.56 -10.09
N GLN A 311 -7.83 1.33 -10.20
CA GLN A 311 -6.50 0.92 -9.76
C GLN A 311 -6.03 1.81 -8.61
N ALA A 312 -5.43 1.22 -7.57
CA ALA A 312 -4.69 1.96 -6.57
C ALA A 312 -3.28 1.37 -6.44
N TYR A 313 -2.33 2.24 -6.11
CA TYR A 313 -0.92 1.90 -6.05
C TYR A 313 -0.60 1.09 -4.79
N GLY A 314 -0.15 -0.13 -4.95
CA GLY A 314 0.30 -0.98 -3.86
C GLY A 314 1.53 -1.76 -4.28
N THR A 315 2.49 -1.88 -3.39
CA THR A 315 3.81 -2.40 -3.71
C THR A 315 4.13 -3.74 -3.08
N ASP A 316 3.43 -4.08 -2.02
CA ASP A 316 3.77 -5.21 -1.13
C ASP A 316 5.20 -5.09 -0.54
N ALA A 317 5.66 -3.84 -0.33
CA ALA A 317 6.95 -3.59 0.28
C ALA A 317 7.03 -4.22 1.67
N GLY A 318 8.12 -4.95 1.92
CA GLY A 318 8.30 -5.99 2.92
C GLY A 318 8.66 -7.31 2.24
N VAL A 319 8.09 -7.60 1.09
CA VAL A 319 8.54 -8.64 0.16
C VAL A 319 9.82 -8.19 -0.55
N TYR A 320 9.95 -6.90 -0.80
CA TYR A 320 11.22 -6.28 -1.21
C TYR A 320 11.53 -5.05 -0.32
N PRO A 321 12.77 -4.52 -0.36
CA PRO A 321 13.18 -3.50 0.60
C PRO A 321 12.35 -2.22 0.57
N HIS A 322 11.94 -1.76 1.76
CA HIS A 322 11.33 -0.45 1.93
C HIS A 322 12.24 0.67 1.40
N GLY A 323 11.64 1.66 0.74
CA GLY A 323 12.35 2.73 0.05
C GLY A 323 12.52 2.50 -1.45
N MET A 324 12.24 1.28 -1.94
CA MET A 324 12.21 0.96 -3.37
C MET A 324 10.79 1.05 -3.97
N ASN A 325 9.82 1.49 -3.20
CA ASN A 325 8.40 1.55 -3.59
C ASN A 325 8.17 2.24 -4.96
N GLY A 326 8.97 3.24 -5.33
CA GLY A 326 8.89 3.94 -6.62
C GLY A 326 9.15 3.08 -7.86
N LYS A 327 9.81 1.92 -7.70
CA LYS A 327 10.08 0.99 -8.80
C LYS A 327 8.82 0.52 -9.53
N GLN A 328 7.73 0.38 -8.83
CA GLN A 328 6.46 -0.09 -9.38
C GLN A 328 5.89 0.83 -10.47
N PHE A 329 6.14 2.15 -10.45
CA PHE A 329 5.61 3.08 -11.45
C PHE A 329 5.98 2.69 -12.88
N ALA A 330 7.25 2.39 -13.13
CA ALA A 330 7.73 1.99 -14.44
C ALA A 330 7.07 0.70 -14.92
N HIS A 331 6.84 -0.25 -14.01
CA HIS A 331 6.17 -1.52 -14.31
C HIS A 331 4.68 -1.31 -14.64
N MET A 332 3.96 -0.48 -13.88
CA MET A 332 2.56 -0.15 -14.18
C MET A 332 2.41 0.48 -15.57
N VAL A 333 3.33 1.39 -15.94
CA VAL A 333 3.34 2.01 -17.27
C VAL A 333 3.69 0.98 -18.36
N ARG A 334 4.72 0.16 -18.15
CA ARG A 334 5.09 -0.93 -19.06
C ARG A 334 3.92 -1.87 -19.34
N TRP A 335 3.07 -2.10 -18.34
CA TRP A 335 1.94 -3.02 -18.41
C TRP A 335 0.59 -2.32 -18.62
N GLY A 336 0.59 -1.15 -19.28
CA GLY A 336 -0.58 -0.59 -19.93
C GLY A 336 -1.18 0.67 -19.33
N MET A 337 -0.67 1.18 -18.21
CA MET A 337 -1.05 2.51 -17.73
C MET A 337 -0.33 3.63 -18.48
N THR A 338 -0.96 4.78 -18.59
CA THR A 338 -0.22 6.02 -18.88
C THR A 338 0.51 6.49 -17.62
N PRO A 339 1.60 7.30 -17.73
CA PRO A 339 2.26 7.88 -16.56
C PRO A 339 1.30 8.62 -15.63
N LEU A 340 0.33 9.35 -16.19
CA LEU A 340 -0.70 10.03 -15.41
C LEU A 340 -1.56 9.06 -14.62
N GLN A 341 -2.03 7.97 -15.22
CA GLN A 341 -2.82 6.94 -14.53
C GLN A 341 -2.03 6.30 -13.38
N ALA A 342 -0.75 6.00 -13.61
CA ALA A 342 0.12 5.47 -12.55
C ALA A 342 0.30 6.46 -11.38
N ILE A 343 0.48 7.75 -11.67
CA ILE A 343 0.54 8.81 -10.64
C ILE A 343 -0.82 8.97 -9.94
N GLN A 344 -1.92 8.94 -10.66
CA GLN A 344 -3.26 8.99 -10.07
C GLN A 344 -3.53 7.80 -9.16
N SER A 345 -3.05 6.60 -9.52
CA SER A 345 -3.19 5.41 -8.66
C SER A 345 -2.49 5.58 -7.30
N ALA A 346 -1.36 6.30 -7.26
CA ALA A 346 -0.58 6.59 -6.06
C ALA A 346 -0.98 7.92 -5.36
N THR A 347 -2.05 8.57 -5.80
CA THR A 347 -2.51 9.84 -5.25
C THR A 347 -4.03 9.85 -5.05
N VAL A 348 -4.79 10.38 -5.98
CA VAL A 348 -6.26 10.55 -5.82
C VAL A 348 -7.01 9.23 -5.69
N ASN A 349 -6.63 8.20 -6.44
CA ASN A 349 -7.29 6.89 -6.38
C ASN A 349 -6.99 6.19 -5.05
N ALA A 350 -5.72 6.23 -4.61
CA ALA A 350 -5.34 5.67 -3.31
C ALA A 350 -6.07 6.41 -2.16
N ALA A 351 -6.17 7.75 -2.24
CA ALA A 351 -6.91 8.54 -1.25
C ALA A 351 -8.40 8.16 -1.21
N ASP A 352 -9.04 7.93 -2.38
CA ASP A 352 -10.43 7.45 -2.48
C ASP A 352 -10.60 6.05 -1.88
N LEU A 353 -9.70 5.13 -2.21
CA LEU A 353 -9.69 3.79 -1.60
C LEU A 353 -9.58 3.87 -0.08
N LEU A 354 -8.69 4.72 0.44
CA LEU A 354 -8.53 4.91 1.89
C LEU A 354 -9.71 5.64 2.54
N GLY A 355 -10.53 6.34 1.75
CA GLY A 355 -11.54 7.26 2.27
C GLY A 355 -10.92 8.46 3.02
N TRP A 356 -9.72 8.87 2.63
CA TRP A 356 -8.96 9.90 3.32
C TRP A 356 -8.87 11.18 2.50
N THR A 357 -9.80 12.09 2.74
CA THR A 357 -9.96 13.31 1.94
C THR A 357 -8.83 14.33 2.10
N MET A 358 -8.03 14.23 3.16
CA MET A 358 -6.96 15.18 3.47
C MET A 358 -5.66 14.96 2.67
N VAL A 359 -5.52 13.82 1.96
CA VAL A 359 -4.34 13.44 1.19
C VAL A 359 -4.63 13.32 -0.31
N GLY A 360 -3.63 13.04 -1.12
CA GLY A 360 -3.75 12.63 -2.52
C GLY A 360 -3.90 13.76 -3.55
N ALA A 361 -3.95 15.04 -3.14
CA ALA A 361 -3.96 16.17 -4.08
C ALA A 361 -3.37 17.43 -3.44
N ILE A 362 -2.88 18.34 -4.25
CA ILE A 362 -2.43 19.69 -3.83
C ILE A 362 -3.62 20.65 -4.00
N ALA A 363 -4.35 20.88 -2.90
CA ALA A 363 -5.53 21.74 -2.89
C ALA A 363 -5.74 22.37 -1.50
N PRO A 364 -6.40 23.52 -1.40
CA PRO A 364 -6.73 24.12 -0.10
C PRO A 364 -7.46 23.13 0.82
N GLY A 365 -7.12 23.12 2.11
CA GLY A 365 -7.67 22.25 3.13
C GLY A 365 -7.02 20.86 3.23
N LYS A 366 -6.12 20.48 2.33
CA LYS A 366 -5.40 19.20 2.38
C LYS A 366 -4.08 19.33 3.13
N TYR A 367 -3.54 18.23 3.62
CA TYR A 367 -2.20 18.23 4.19
C TYR A 367 -1.15 18.66 3.16
N ALA A 368 -0.17 19.41 3.63
CA ALA A 368 0.96 19.83 2.82
C ALA A 368 2.00 18.70 2.70
N ASP A 369 1.58 17.62 2.09
CA ASP A 369 2.41 16.47 1.74
C ASP A 369 2.76 16.59 0.26
N LEU A 370 4.03 16.85 -0.05
CA LEU A 370 4.51 17.18 -1.38
C LEU A 370 5.77 16.39 -1.71
N VAL A 371 5.91 16.02 -2.97
CA VAL A 371 7.17 15.54 -3.52
C VAL A 371 7.56 16.40 -4.74
N ALA A 372 8.84 16.49 -5.05
CA ALA A 372 9.28 17.15 -6.26
C ALA A 372 10.40 16.38 -6.94
N VAL A 373 10.39 16.41 -8.28
CA VAL A 373 11.36 15.72 -9.15
C VAL A 373 11.98 16.69 -10.16
N ASP A 374 13.13 16.29 -10.69
CA ASP A 374 13.80 17.03 -11.77
C ASP A 374 13.26 16.53 -13.12
N GLY A 375 12.50 17.37 -13.83
CA GLY A 375 11.89 17.02 -15.11
C GLY A 375 10.38 16.82 -15.05
N ASP A 376 9.83 16.14 -16.06
CA ASP A 376 8.39 15.93 -16.25
C ASP A 376 8.03 14.45 -16.04
N PRO A 377 7.43 14.07 -14.89
CA PRO A 377 7.08 12.68 -14.58
C PRO A 377 5.93 12.15 -15.45
N LEU A 378 5.22 13.00 -16.20
CA LEU A 378 4.24 12.55 -17.19
C LEU A 378 4.90 12.10 -18.50
N LYS A 379 6.18 12.44 -18.71
CA LYS A 379 6.99 11.94 -19.83
C LYS A 379 7.90 10.80 -19.43
N ASP A 380 8.45 10.87 -18.23
CA ASP A 380 9.35 9.87 -17.67
C ASP A 380 8.95 9.57 -16.21
N VAL A 381 8.17 8.52 -16.03
CA VAL A 381 7.69 8.11 -14.71
C VAL A 381 8.81 7.56 -13.82
N THR A 382 9.96 7.16 -14.39
CA THR A 382 11.11 6.65 -13.64
C THR A 382 11.74 7.70 -12.72
N LEU A 383 11.47 8.99 -12.96
CA LEU A 383 11.84 10.09 -12.06
C LEU A 383 11.29 9.87 -10.63
N LEU A 384 10.19 9.13 -10.49
CA LEU A 384 9.59 8.79 -9.19
C LEU A 384 10.30 7.65 -8.44
N GLU A 385 11.32 7.03 -9.05
CA GLU A 385 12.17 6.04 -8.36
C GLU A 385 13.19 6.69 -7.42
N LYS A 386 13.55 7.96 -7.67
CA LYS A 386 14.52 8.73 -6.87
C LYS A 386 14.02 10.15 -6.68
N ILE A 387 13.27 10.39 -5.64
CA ILE A 387 12.65 11.68 -5.34
C ILE A 387 13.64 12.55 -4.55
N PRO A 388 14.12 13.67 -5.12
CA PRO A 388 15.11 14.54 -4.47
C PRO A 388 14.52 15.45 -3.40
N PHE A 389 13.18 15.66 -3.38
CA PHE A 389 12.53 16.52 -2.39
C PHE A 389 11.25 15.85 -1.88
N VAL A 390 11.12 15.80 -0.54
CA VAL A 390 9.94 15.28 0.17
C VAL A 390 9.58 16.26 1.28
N MET A 391 8.30 16.61 1.35
CA MET A 391 7.69 17.38 2.43
C MET A 391 6.49 16.62 2.98
N LYS A 392 6.35 16.57 4.31
CA LYS A 392 5.19 16.00 5.00
C LYS A 392 4.65 17.00 6.02
N GLY A 393 3.38 17.36 5.92
CA GLY A 393 2.74 18.32 6.82
C GLY A 393 3.44 19.70 6.85
N GLY A 394 3.98 20.15 5.71
CA GLY A 394 4.72 21.41 5.61
C GLY A 394 6.16 21.38 6.11
N GLU A 395 6.63 20.26 6.65
CA GLU A 395 8.00 20.08 7.08
C GLU A 395 8.81 19.32 6.02
N VAL A 396 10.01 19.84 5.71
CA VAL A 396 10.93 19.23 4.73
C VAL A 396 11.57 18.00 5.37
N VAL A 397 11.37 16.84 4.72
CA VAL A 397 11.94 15.54 5.13
C VAL A 397 13.23 15.27 4.38
N VAL A 398 13.22 15.51 3.06
CA VAL A 398 14.37 15.33 2.15
C VAL A 398 14.51 16.57 1.29
N SER A 399 15.75 17.03 1.09
CA SER A 399 16.14 18.06 0.13
C SER A 399 17.54 17.75 -0.37
N ARG A 400 17.64 17.24 -1.60
CA ARG A 400 18.90 16.83 -2.26
C ARG A 400 19.11 17.63 -3.52
#